data_658a502749e53e0f79daaa6c43d9f8c7
#
_entry.id   658a502749e53e0f79daaa6c43d9f8c7
#
_cell.length_a   1.000
_cell.length_b   1.000
_cell.length_c   1.000
_cell.angle_alpha   90.00
_cell.angle_beta   90.00
_cell.angle_gamma   90.00
#
_symmetry.space_group_name_H-M   'P 1'
#
loop_
_entity.id
_entity.type
_entity.pdbx_description
1 polymer ?
#
loop_
_entity_poly.entity_id
_entity_poly.type
_entity_poly.pdbx_seq_one_letter_code
_entity_poly.pdbx_strand_id
1 'polypeptide(L)'
;MDPIKEALTYDDVLLTPKYSEILPSETVIKTKLSKNLNLKIPIISSAMDTVTESSMAIAIAKLGGIGVIHRNLDIKRQILEIRKVKSKNLKVGAAVGAGPLEIKRAEALLKEKIDLIVVDTAHGHTKKVAEIVKKIKKLKSKKTTLCAGNISTIDAAKFLSKLGVDAIKVGIGPGSICTTRLVAGIGVPQLSAIMAARKGLGKKKIMLVADGGIKFSGDISKALAAGADAVMIGSLFAGTNESPGKIIKKNGKYFKSFRGMGSVGAMNKGSADRYFQKKQKDPSKYVPEGVEGLVKYKGPIEKIVYQLIGGLKSSMGYLGSKNIKDLRNKPKFVKITKAGFYESMVHSIDEVKK
;
A
#
# COMPACT_ATOMS: atom_id res chain seq x y z
N MET A 1 -28.64 19.19 -2.06
CA MET A 1 -27.63 18.09 -1.84
C MET A 1 -27.10 17.67 -3.20
N ASP A 2 -25.79 17.48 -3.33
CA ASP A 2 -25.24 16.85 -4.52
C ASP A 2 -25.78 15.41 -4.66
N PRO A 3 -26.03 14.92 -5.88
CA PRO A 3 -26.54 13.58 -6.09
C PRO A 3 -25.53 12.55 -5.57
N ILE A 4 -26.04 11.46 -4.96
CA ILE A 4 -25.21 10.34 -4.51
C ILE A 4 -24.54 9.72 -5.75
N LYS A 5 -23.21 9.68 -5.74
CA LYS A 5 -22.40 9.16 -6.85
C LYS A 5 -22.06 7.69 -6.61
N GLU A 6 -22.12 6.90 -7.66
CA GLU A 6 -21.60 5.55 -7.64
C GLU A 6 -20.07 5.55 -7.53
N ALA A 7 -19.52 4.64 -6.73
CA ALA A 7 -18.08 4.44 -6.58
C ALA A 7 -17.73 2.96 -6.71
N LEU A 8 -16.62 2.66 -7.39
CA LEU A 8 -16.23 1.32 -7.83
C LEU A 8 -14.96 0.85 -7.13
N THR A 9 -14.92 -0.45 -6.83
CA THR A 9 -13.72 -1.17 -6.40
C THR A 9 -13.12 -1.99 -7.55
N TYR A 10 -12.03 -2.72 -7.32
CA TYR A 10 -11.42 -3.56 -8.36
C TYR A 10 -12.35 -4.69 -8.84
N ASP A 11 -13.23 -5.19 -7.98
CA ASP A 11 -14.16 -6.28 -8.32
C ASP A 11 -15.29 -5.83 -9.25
N ASP A 12 -15.57 -4.53 -9.33
CA ASP A 12 -16.66 -3.99 -10.13
C ASP A 12 -16.30 -3.78 -11.60
N VAL A 13 -15.03 -3.98 -11.98
CA VAL A 13 -14.56 -3.66 -13.32
C VAL A 13 -13.58 -4.72 -13.86
N LEU A 14 -13.52 -4.80 -15.21
CA LEU A 14 -12.44 -5.45 -15.94
C LEU A 14 -11.78 -4.44 -16.89
N LEU A 15 -10.55 -4.77 -17.33
CA LEU A 15 -9.87 -4.05 -18.41
C LEU A 15 -10.21 -4.73 -19.74
N THR A 16 -10.68 -3.96 -20.70
CA THR A 16 -11.04 -4.47 -22.03
C THR A 16 -9.78 -4.75 -22.84
N PRO A 17 -9.59 -5.95 -23.38
CA PRO A 17 -8.44 -6.27 -24.22
C PRO A 17 -8.41 -5.43 -25.48
N LYS A 18 -7.22 -5.27 -26.07
CA LYS A 18 -6.98 -4.48 -27.26
C LYS A 18 -6.07 -5.23 -28.22
N TYR A 19 -6.01 -4.80 -29.46
CA TYR A 19 -4.98 -5.24 -30.38
C TYR A 19 -3.59 -5.00 -29.78
N SER A 20 -2.75 -5.99 -29.84
CA SER A 20 -1.43 -5.98 -29.21
C SER A 20 -0.39 -6.68 -30.09
N GLU A 21 0.75 -6.02 -30.23
CA GLU A 21 1.99 -6.59 -30.80
C GLU A 21 3.05 -6.79 -29.70
N ILE A 22 2.66 -6.64 -28.42
CA ILE A 22 3.56 -6.69 -27.27
C ILE A 22 3.41 -8.02 -26.55
N LEU A 23 4.51 -8.77 -26.46
CA LEU A 23 4.56 -9.96 -25.60
C LEU A 23 4.75 -9.58 -24.12
N PRO A 24 4.22 -10.36 -23.18
CA PRO A 24 4.43 -10.12 -21.74
C PRO A 24 5.90 -9.98 -21.34
N SER A 25 6.82 -10.72 -21.99
CA SER A 25 8.27 -10.66 -21.75
C SER A 25 8.89 -9.32 -22.11
N GLU A 26 8.33 -8.60 -23.08
CA GLU A 26 8.83 -7.30 -23.60
C GLU A 26 8.38 -6.11 -22.77
N THR A 27 7.48 -6.34 -21.81
CA THR A 27 6.90 -5.24 -21.01
C THR A 27 7.87 -4.70 -19.97
N VAL A 28 7.90 -3.37 -19.83
CA VAL A 28 8.74 -2.65 -18.88
C VAL A 28 7.88 -2.13 -17.72
N ILE A 29 8.02 -2.76 -16.56
CA ILE A 29 7.23 -2.48 -15.35
C ILE A 29 7.93 -1.56 -14.33
N LYS A 30 9.08 -0.99 -14.68
CA LYS A 30 9.78 -0.03 -13.83
C LYS A 30 8.93 1.21 -13.58
N THR A 31 8.99 1.72 -12.35
CA THR A 31 8.25 2.92 -11.92
C THR A 31 9.12 3.86 -11.11
N LYS A 32 8.59 5.03 -10.79
CA LYS A 32 9.23 6.04 -9.95
C LYS A 32 8.28 6.42 -8.82
N LEU A 33 8.82 6.68 -7.64
CA LEU A 33 8.09 7.29 -6.52
C LEU A 33 8.52 8.75 -6.28
N SER A 34 9.63 9.16 -6.88
CA SER A 34 10.10 10.54 -6.97
C SER A 34 11.15 10.66 -8.08
N LYS A 35 11.76 11.85 -8.23
CA LYS A 35 12.90 12.02 -9.14
C LYS A 35 14.08 11.13 -8.78
N ASN A 36 14.24 10.79 -7.50
CA ASN A 36 15.41 10.09 -6.95
C ASN A 36 15.12 8.66 -6.51
N LEU A 37 13.86 8.21 -6.50
CA LEU A 37 13.48 6.86 -6.11
C LEU A 37 12.81 6.11 -7.26
N ASN A 38 13.62 5.30 -7.94
CA ASN A 38 13.17 4.39 -8.98
C ASN A 38 13.03 2.98 -8.41
N LEU A 39 11.99 2.27 -8.82
CA LEU A 39 11.74 0.86 -8.49
C LEU A 39 11.74 0.04 -9.78
N LYS A 40 12.28 -1.19 -9.73
CA LYS A 40 12.23 -2.14 -10.85
C LYS A 40 10.84 -2.74 -11.03
N ILE A 41 10.09 -2.90 -9.92
CA ILE A 41 8.70 -3.38 -9.90
C ILE A 41 7.82 -2.39 -9.13
N PRO A 42 6.54 -2.18 -9.51
CA PRO A 42 5.66 -1.20 -8.89
C PRO A 42 5.02 -1.70 -7.56
N ILE A 43 5.82 -2.35 -6.71
CA ILE A 43 5.35 -3.01 -5.48
C ILE A 43 6.06 -2.43 -4.26
N ILE A 44 5.26 -2.12 -3.23
CA ILE A 44 5.69 -1.64 -1.91
C ILE A 44 5.09 -2.57 -0.86
N SER A 45 5.86 -3.04 0.12
CA SER A 45 5.27 -3.73 1.27
C SER A 45 4.83 -2.73 2.35
N SER A 46 3.62 -2.97 2.90
CA SER A 46 2.94 -1.99 3.77
C SER A 46 3.57 -1.90 5.16
N ALA A 47 3.48 -0.70 5.74
CA ALA A 47 4.00 -0.37 7.07
C ALA A 47 3.12 -0.93 8.19
N MET A 48 3.04 -2.26 8.29
CA MET A 48 2.25 -2.98 9.30
C MET A 48 3.14 -3.89 10.13
N ASP A 49 2.89 -3.98 11.41
CA ASP A 49 3.74 -4.73 12.36
C ASP A 49 3.64 -6.27 12.23
N THR A 50 2.79 -6.74 11.34
CA THR A 50 2.68 -8.14 10.91
C THR A 50 3.04 -8.34 9.43
N VAL A 51 3.63 -7.32 8.78
CA VAL A 51 4.00 -7.37 7.35
C VAL A 51 5.46 -6.99 7.13
N THR A 52 5.90 -5.79 7.56
CA THR A 52 7.21 -5.26 7.14
C THR A 52 8.12 -4.86 8.30
N GLU A 53 9.08 -5.72 8.58
CA GLU A 53 10.33 -5.43 9.27
C GLU A 53 11.50 -5.66 8.30
N SER A 54 12.74 -5.72 8.78
CA SER A 54 13.93 -5.81 7.93
C SER A 54 13.93 -7.01 6.98
N SER A 55 13.46 -8.19 7.40
CA SER A 55 13.44 -9.39 6.58
C SER A 55 12.59 -9.19 5.30
N MET A 56 11.35 -8.70 5.47
CA MET A 56 10.46 -8.35 4.37
C MET A 56 11.04 -7.23 3.51
N ALA A 57 11.56 -6.16 4.14
CA ALA A 57 12.12 -5.02 3.40
C ALA A 57 13.31 -5.42 2.55
N ILE A 58 14.19 -6.31 3.04
CA ILE A 58 15.31 -6.88 2.30
C ILE A 58 14.81 -7.69 1.10
N ALA A 59 13.86 -8.59 1.32
CA ALA A 59 13.35 -9.46 0.26
C ALA A 59 12.68 -8.66 -0.87
N ILE A 60 11.78 -7.73 -0.53
CA ILE A 60 11.13 -6.87 -1.53
C ILE A 60 12.14 -5.98 -2.27
N ALA A 61 13.14 -5.43 -1.57
CA ALA A 61 14.15 -4.59 -2.21
C ALA A 61 15.04 -5.38 -3.18
N LYS A 62 15.41 -6.64 -2.86
CA LYS A 62 16.12 -7.54 -3.77
C LYS A 62 15.32 -7.83 -5.03
N LEU A 63 14.01 -7.96 -4.94
CA LEU A 63 13.09 -8.15 -6.06
C LEU A 63 12.85 -6.86 -6.87
N GLY A 64 13.36 -5.71 -6.37
CA GLY A 64 13.30 -4.43 -7.07
C GLY A 64 12.17 -3.50 -6.63
N GLY A 65 11.39 -3.87 -5.62
CA GLY A 65 10.42 -3.02 -4.93
C GLY A 65 11.04 -2.24 -3.76
N ILE A 66 10.23 -1.87 -2.77
CA ILE A 66 10.68 -1.24 -1.52
C ILE A 66 9.79 -1.65 -0.35
N GLY A 67 10.37 -1.97 0.80
CA GLY A 67 9.63 -2.19 2.04
C GLY A 67 9.57 -0.94 2.89
N VAL A 68 8.41 -0.71 3.55
CA VAL A 68 8.24 0.39 4.50
C VAL A 68 8.18 -0.18 5.92
N ILE A 69 9.24 0.04 6.70
CA ILE A 69 9.32 -0.39 8.11
C ILE A 69 8.25 0.33 8.93
N HIS A 70 7.45 -0.41 9.66
CA HIS A 70 6.35 0.13 10.46
C HIS A 70 6.85 0.92 11.69
N ARG A 71 5.97 1.74 12.26
CA ARG A 71 6.27 2.60 13.42
C ARG A 71 5.75 2.09 14.78
N ASN A 72 5.15 0.89 14.80
CA ASN A 72 4.76 0.20 16.05
C ASN A 72 5.98 -0.38 16.78
N LEU A 73 7.07 0.37 16.76
CA LEU A 73 8.37 0.14 17.39
C LEU A 73 8.79 1.44 18.08
N ASP A 74 9.60 1.35 19.11
CA ASP A 74 10.35 2.51 19.57
C ASP A 74 11.35 2.96 18.47
N ILE A 75 11.82 4.20 18.59
CA ILE A 75 12.70 4.79 17.57
C ILE A 75 13.99 3.98 17.39
N LYS A 76 14.57 3.50 18.47
CA LYS A 76 15.84 2.73 18.44
C LYS A 76 15.67 1.41 17.69
N ARG A 77 14.59 0.68 17.98
CA ARG A 77 14.28 -0.59 17.27
C ARG A 77 13.96 -0.36 15.79
N GLN A 78 13.22 0.69 15.46
CA GLN A 78 12.94 1.01 14.04
C GLN A 78 14.24 1.33 13.29
N ILE A 79 15.18 2.06 13.92
CA ILE A 79 16.51 2.34 13.36
C ILE A 79 17.31 1.04 13.16
N LEU A 80 17.29 0.12 14.11
CA LEU A 80 17.98 -1.17 13.96
C LEU A 80 17.46 -1.97 12.77
N GLU A 81 16.13 -1.99 12.56
CA GLU A 81 15.54 -2.64 11.38
C GLU A 81 15.98 -1.97 10.07
N ILE A 82 16.04 -0.64 10.04
CA ILE A 82 16.54 0.12 8.88
C ILE A 82 18.02 -0.21 8.60
N ARG A 83 18.86 -0.22 9.63
CA ARG A 83 20.29 -0.52 9.50
C ARG A 83 20.56 -1.91 8.93
N LYS A 84 19.77 -2.91 9.33
CA LYS A 84 19.84 -4.27 8.74
C LYS A 84 19.59 -4.27 7.22
N VAL A 85 18.70 -3.41 6.72
CA VAL A 85 18.46 -3.27 5.27
C VAL A 85 19.59 -2.48 4.60
N LYS A 86 20.00 -1.36 5.22
CA LYS A 86 21.06 -0.48 4.67
C LYS A 86 22.43 -1.18 4.64
N SER A 87 22.74 -2.07 5.61
CA SER A 87 23.99 -2.87 5.61
C SER A 87 24.11 -3.80 4.40
N LYS A 88 22.99 -4.10 3.72
CA LYS A 88 22.97 -4.86 2.47
C LYS A 88 22.94 -3.97 1.21
N ASN A 89 23.18 -2.66 1.37
CA ASN A 89 23.14 -1.66 0.31
C ASN A 89 21.80 -1.63 -0.45
N LEU A 90 20.69 -1.88 0.26
CA LEU A 90 19.34 -1.94 -0.28
C LEU A 90 18.53 -0.68 0.06
N LYS A 91 17.51 -0.40 -0.76
CA LYS A 91 16.57 0.70 -0.52
C LYS A 91 15.58 0.32 0.57
N VAL A 92 15.25 1.28 1.43
CA VAL A 92 14.29 1.10 2.52
C VAL A 92 13.45 2.34 2.74
N GLY A 93 12.16 2.12 3.02
CA GLY A 93 11.24 3.12 3.53
C GLY A 93 10.97 2.94 5.01
N ALA A 94 10.52 4.00 5.67
CA ALA A 94 10.06 3.95 7.04
C ALA A 94 8.84 4.84 7.27
N ALA A 95 7.91 4.38 8.11
CA ALA A 95 6.71 5.11 8.46
C ALA A 95 6.91 5.99 9.70
N VAL A 96 6.26 7.15 9.68
CA VAL A 96 6.07 8.06 10.81
C VAL A 96 4.59 8.42 10.89
N GLY A 97 4.12 8.82 12.08
CA GLY A 97 2.77 9.36 12.27
C GLY A 97 2.69 10.87 12.11
N ALA A 98 1.64 11.46 12.68
CA ALA A 98 1.42 12.91 12.70
C ALA A 98 1.35 13.51 14.13
N GLY A 99 1.78 12.75 15.14
CA GLY A 99 1.84 13.19 16.52
C GLY A 99 3.07 14.05 16.86
N PRO A 100 3.11 14.67 18.06
CA PRO A 100 4.20 15.55 18.46
C PRO A 100 5.58 14.87 18.49
N LEU A 101 5.65 13.61 18.89
CA LEU A 101 6.90 12.83 18.98
C LEU A 101 7.41 12.37 17.61
N GLU A 102 6.58 12.41 16.59
CA GLU A 102 6.89 11.88 15.26
C GLU A 102 7.91 12.76 14.49
N ILE A 103 8.10 14.02 14.90
CA ILE A 103 9.20 14.85 14.36
C ILE A 103 10.54 14.29 14.83
N LYS A 104 10.70 13.98 16.12
CA LYS A 104 11.94 13.37 16.64
C LYS A 104 12.21 12.03 15.97
N ARG A 105 11.16 11.23 15.73
CA ARG A 105 11.27 9.99 14.97
C ARG A 105 11.75 10.26 13.54
N ALA A 106 11.11 11.18 12.83
CA ALA A 106 11.49 11.53 11.46
C ALA A 106 12.95 11.99 11.36
N GLU A 107 13.42 12.86 12.27
CA GLU A 107 14.81 13.31 12.33
C GLU A 107 15.77 12.13 12.50
N ALA A 108 15.48 11.23 13.44
CA ALA A 108 16.30 10.06 13.69
C ALA A 108 16.37 9.11 12.48
N LEU A 109 15.23 8.87 11.81
CA LEU A 109 15.17 8.03 10.61
C LEU A 109 15.88 8.65 9.41
N LEU A 110 15.79 9.97 9.24
CA LEU A 110 16.47 10.70 8.15
C LEU A 110 17.99 10.65 8.28
N LYS A 111 18.54 10.61 9.52
CA LYS A 111 19.98 10.39 9.77
C LYS A 111 20.47 9.04 9.25
N GLU A 112 19.61 8.03 9.22
CA GLU A 112 19.92 6.71 8.65
C GLU A 112 19.87 6.66 7.12
N LYS A 113 19.69 7.81 6.45
CA LYS A 113 19.68 7.96 4.98
C LYS A 113 18.64 7.05 4.30
N ILE A 114 17.45 6.96 4.88
CA ILE A 114 16.33 6.21 4.28
C ILE A 114 15.94 6.79 2.92
N ASP A 115 15.46 5.92 2.02
CA ASP A 115 15.11 6.30 0.65
C ASP A 115 13.69 6.85 0.55
N LEU A 116 12.80 6.41 1.47
CA LEU A 116 11.39 6.79 1.51
C LEU A 116 10.93 7.03 2.95
N ILE A 117 10.39 8.20 3.23
CA ILE A 117 9.67 8.47 4.48
C ILE A 117 8.18 8.58 4.18
N VAL A 118 7.35 7.87 4.95
CA VAL A 118 5.90 7.81 4.76
C VAL A 118 5.20 8.40 5.99
N VAL A 119 4.54 9.53 5.82
CA VAL A 119 3.59 10.03 6.83
C VAL A 119 2.31 9.22 6.70
N ASP A 120 2.15 8.27 7.63
CA ASP A 120 1.15 7.21 7.56
C ASP A 120 0.05 7.40 8.60
N THR A 121 -1.12 7.85 8.14
CA THR A 121 -2.30 8.15 8.97
C THR A 121 -3.57 7.54 8.36
N ALA A 122 -4.60 7.32 9.18
CA ALA A 122 -5.90 6.86 8.68
C ALA A 122 -6.59 7.92 7.79
N HIS A 123 -6.34 9.20 8.07
CA HIS A 123 -6.87 10.32 7.29
C HIS A 123 -5.81 11.40 7.09
N GLY A 124 -5.28 11.50 5.88
CA GLY A 124 -4.19 12.43 5.51
C GLY A 124 -4.61 13.87 5.26
N HIS A 125 -5.91 14.15 5.13
CA HIS A 125 -6.43 15.49 4.86
C HIS A 125 -6.71 16.26 6.16
N THR A 126 -5.68 16.48 6.98
CA THR A 126 -5.80 17.12 8.28
C THR A 126 -4.70 18.16 8.52
N LYS A 127 -4.97 19.13 9.42
CA LYS A 127 -4.00 20.15 9.86
C LYS A 127 -2.73 19.50 10.43
N LYS A 128 -2.85 18.46 11.27
CA LYS A 128 -1.71 17.75 11.86
C LYS A 128 -0.80 17.12 10.79
N VAL A 129 -1.38 16.52 9.75
CA VAL A 129 -0.62 15.97 8.63
C VAL A 129 0.07 17.08 7.83
N ALA A 130 -0.57 18.23 7.63
CA ALA A 130 0.08 19.37 6.97
C ALA A 130 1.30 19.87 7.76
N GLU A 131 1.19 19.98 9.07
CA GLU A 131 2.26 20.44 9.95
C GLU A 131 3.47 19.50 9.91
N ILE A 132 3.25 18.18 10.05
CA ILE A 132 4.35 17.19 10.00
C ILE A 132 5.01 17.14 8.63
N VAL A 133 4.23 17.16 7.54
CA VAL A 133 4.72 17.17 6.16
C VAL A 133 5.62 18.40 5.92
N LYS A 134 5.19 19.60 6.35
CA LYS A 134 5.99 20.83 6.21
C LYS A 134 7.32 20.72 6.97
N LYS A 135 7.31 20.16 8.19
CA LYS A 135 8.53 19.98 9.01
C LYS A 135 9.46 18.95 8.37
N ILE A 136 8.97 17.77 7.99
CA ILE A 136 9.77 16.74 7.33
C ILE A 136 10.36 17.24 6.02
N LYS A 137 9.60 18.01 5.24
CA LYS A 137 10.08 18.60 3.98
C LYS A 137 11.29 19.52 4.18
N LYS A 138 11.37 20.25 5.30
CA LYS A 138 12.52 21.09 5.65
C LYS A 138 13.72 20.26 6.09
N LEU A 139 13.49 19.12 6.76
CA LEU A 139 14.53 18.28 7.35
C LEU A 139 15.13 17.28 6.36
N LYS A 140 14.31 16.77 5.43
CA LYS A 140 14.76 15.71 4.52
C LYS A 140 15.76 16.19 3.50
N SER A 141 16.72 15.32 3.15
CA SER A 141 17.60 15.54 2.00
C SER A 141 16.81 15.47 0.68
N LYS A 142 17.38 16.02 -0.40
CA LYS A 142 16.79 15.85 -1.75
C LYS A 142 16.72 14.39 -2.18
N LYS A 143 17.56 13.51 -1.63
CA LYS A 143 17.59 12.06 -1.96
C LYS A 143 16.42 11.28 -1.35
N THR A 144 15.88 11.70 -0.21
CA THR A 144 14.78 11.02 0.46
C THR A 144 13.43 11.43 -0.16
N THR A 145 12.63 10.47 -0.56
CA THR A 145 11.25 10.65 -1.05
C THR A 145 10.29 10.85 0.12
N LEU A 146 9.42 11.85 0.06
CA LEU A 146 8.36 12.10 1.04
C LEU A 146 7.02 11.68 0.47
N CYS A 147 6.41 10.65 1.06
CA CYS A 147 5.05 10.20 0.79
C CYS A 147 4.13 10.55 1.96
N ALA A 148 2.89 10.94 1.70
CA ALA A 148 1.90 11.19 2.75
C ALA A 148 0.53 10.64 2.37
N GLY A 149 -0.22 10.20 3.38
CA GLY A 149 -1.59 9.67 3.26
C GLY A 149 -2.13 9.17 4.62
N ASN A 150 -3.30 8.50 4.60
CA ASN A 150 -4.07 8.07 3.43
C ASN A 150 -5.12 9.11 3.04
N ILE A 151 -5.40 9.16 1.78
CA ILE A 151 -6.44 10.03 1.21
C ILE A 151 -7.33 9.25 0.22
N SER A 152 -8.48 9.82 -0.17
CA SER A 152 -9.40 9.17 -1.12
C SER A 152 -10.16 10.16 -2.01
N THR A 153 -9.88 11.47 -1.93
CA THR A 153 -10.66 12.51 -2.61
C THR A 153 -9.79 13.43 -3.47
N ILE A 154 -10.43 14.13 -4.42
CA ILE A 154 -9.80 15.15 -5.26
C ILE A 154 -9.15 16.25 -4.39
N ASP A 155 -9.90 16.75 -3.40
CA ASP A 155 -9.45 17.89 -2.59
C ASP A 155 -8.30 17.51 -1.66
N ALA A 156 -8.32 16.29 -1.10
CA ALA A 156 -7.21 15.78 -0.31
C ALA A 156 -5.92 15.63 -1.17
N ALA A 157 -6.05 15.19 -2.43
CA ALA A 157 -4.91 15.12 -3.35
C ALA A 157 -4.37 16.51 -3.69
N LYS A 158 -5.25 17.47 -3.97
CA LYS A 158 -4.87 18.89 -4.17
C LYS A 158 -4.17 19.45 -2.92
N PHE A 159 -4.72 19.17 -1.73
CA PHE A 159 -4.18 19.62 -0.45
C PHE A 159 -2.75 19.10 -0.24
N LEU A 160 -2.50 17.80 -0.27
CA LEU A 160 -1.16 17.24 -0.10
C LEU A 160 -0.19 17.72 -1.19
N SER A 161 -0.69 17.88 -2.42
CA SER A 161 0.14 18.38 -3.52
C SER A 161 0.66 19.79 -3.30
N LYS A 162 -0.15 20.68 -2.69
CA LYS A 162 0.26 22.05 -2.33
C LYS A 162 1.34 22.07 -1.24
N LEU A 163 1.38 21.03 -0.38
CA LEU A 163 2.42 20.89 0.63
C LEU A 163 3.77 20.46 0.06
N GLY A 164 3.79 20.00 -1.21
CA GLY A 164 5.00 19.62 -1.93
C GLY A 164 5.57 18.27 -1.51
N VAL A 165 4.69 17.28 -1.28
CA VAL A 165 5.07 15.88 -1.17
C VAL A 165 5.54 15.35 -2.52
N ASP A 166 6.40 14.33 -2.51
CA ASP A 166 6.86 13.65 -3.72
C ASP A 166 5.86 12.58 -4.19
N ALA A 167 5.14 11.98 -3.24
CA ALA A 167 4.11 10.98 -3.50
C ALA A 167 2.92 11.12 -2.53
N ILE A 168 1.75 10.67 -2.96
CA ILE A 168 0.56 10.53 -2.12
C ILE A 168 0.17 9.05 -1.99
N LYS A 169 -0.38 8.68 -0.83
CA LYS A 169 -0.86 7.33 -0.56
C LYS A 169 -2.38 7.32 -0.45
N VAL A 170 -3.04 6.50 -1.30
CA VAL A 170 -4.48 6.51 -1.51
C VAL A 170 -5.12 5.22 -1.02
N GLY A 171 -6.12 5.34 -0.16
CA GLY A 171 -6.90 4.21 0.35
C GLY A 171 -7.44 4.46 1.76
N ILE A 172 -8.74 4.66 1.89
CA ILE A 172 -9.46 4.72 3.16
C ILE A 172 -10.47 3.58 3.19
N GLY A 173 -10.18 2.57 4.02
CA GLY A 173 -11.01 1.40 4.22
C GLY A 173 -10.94 0.25 3.21
N PRO A 174 -10.00 0.17 2.22
CA PRO A 174 -9.97 -0.96 1.28
C PRO A 174 -9.23 -2.19 1.79
N GLY A 175 -8.53 -2.10 2.92
CA GLY A 175 -7.76 -3.20 3.48
C GLY A 175 -8.68 -4.35 3.95
N SER A 176 -8.22 -5.61 3.77
CA SER A 176 -8.99 -6.82 4.07
C SER A 176 -9.35 -6.98 5.56
N ILE A 177 -8.62 -6.33 6.44
CA ILE A 177 -8.80 -6.36 7.91
C ILE A 177 -9.10 -4.97 8.47
N CYS A 178 -9.44 -4.01 7.60
CA CYS A 178 -9.86 -2.66 7.98
C CYS A 178 -11.39 -2.64 8.17
N THR A 179 -11.86 -2.10 9.29
CA THR A 179 -13.28 -1.93 9.61
C THR A 179 -13.71 -0.47 9.67
N THR A 180 -12.88 0.47 9.24
CA THR A 180 -13.19 1.92 9.23
C THR A 180 -14.54 2.21 8.56
N ARG A 181 -14.85 1.55 7.44
CA ARG A 181 -16.12 1.74 6.72
C ARG A 181 -17.33 1.26 7.51
N LEU A 182 -17.17 0.23 8.35
CA LEU A 182 -18.24 -0.31 9.19
C LEU A 182 -18.40 0.49 10.48
N VAL A 183 -17.28 0.84 11.11
CA VAL A 183 -17.24 1.51 12.43
C VAL A 183 -17.53 3.00 12.31
N ALA A 184 -16.90 3.67 11.36
CA ALA A 184 -17.00 5.11 11.18
C ALA A 184 -17.94 5.53 10.03
N GLY A 185 -18.39 4.59 9.17
CA GLY A 185 -19.16 4.91 7.97
C GLY A 185 -18.37 5.69 6.91
N ILE A 186 -17.02 5.72 7.02
CA ILE A 186 -16.15 6.55 6.18
C ILE A 186 -15.31 5.68 5.26
N GLY A 187 -15.25 6.07 3.97
CA GLY A 187 -14.39 5.42 2.98
C GLY A 187 -14.81 5.73 1.56
N VAL A 188 -13.95 5.37 0.62
CA VAL A 188 -14.24 5.42 -0.82
C VAL A 188 -13.75 4.12 -1.46
N PRO A 189 -14.56 3.44 -2.29
CA PRO A 189 -14.12 2.29 -3.07
C PRO A 189 -12.84 2.58 -3.85
N GLN A 190 -11.89 1.62 -3.82
CA GLN A 190 -10.48 1.91 -4.09
C GLN A 190 -10.20 2.38 -5.51
N LEU A 191 -10.87 1.81 -6.53
CA LEU A 191 -10.68 2.23 -7.91
C LEU A 191 -11.07 3.71 -8.10
N SER A 192 -12.26 4.07 -7.58
CA SER A 192 -12.75 5.46 -7.63
C SER A 192 -11.86 6.42 -6.84
N ALA A 193 -11.33 5.98 -5.68
CA ALA A 193 -10.39 6.78 -4.89
C ALA A 193 -9.09 7.08 -5.66
N ILE A 194 -8.54 6.10 -6.38
CA ILE A 194 -7.34 6.27 -7.21
C ILE A 194 -7.62 7.28 -8.33
N MET A 195 -8.72 7.10 -9.07
CA MET A 195 -9.12 7.99 -10.17
C MET A 195 -9.35 9.43 -9.66
N ALA A 196 -10.04 9.60 -8.53
CA ALA A 196 -10.27 10.90 -7.90
C ALA A 196 -8.97 11.58 -7.50
N ALA A 197 -8.08 10.84 -6.83
CA ALA A 197 -6.78 11.37 -6.42
C ALA A 197 -5.91 11.75 -7.63
N ARG A 198 -5.87 10.94 -8.69
CA ARG A 198 -5.16 11.25 -9.92
C ARG A 198 -5.72 12.50 -10.60
N LYS A 199 -7.05 12.65 -10.65
CA LYS A 199 -7.72 13.87 -11.13
C LYS A 199 -7.31 15.09 -10.29
N GLY A 200 -7.23 14.95 -8.96
CA GLY A 200 -6.81 16.03 -8.06
C GLY A 200 -5.35 16.46 -8.24
N LEU A 201 -4.46 15.54 -8.65
CA LEU A 201 -3.07 15.84 -8.98
C LEU A 201 -2.92 16.59 -10.31
N GLY A 202 -3.82 16.36 -11.27
CA GLY A 202 -3.76 16.96 -12.60
C GLY A 202 -2.42 16.68 -13.30
N LYS A 203 -1.76 17.74 -13.83
CA LYS A 203 -0.45 17.65 -14.51
C LYS A 203 0.76 17.63 -13.57
N LYS A 204 0.56 17.67 -12.25
CA LYS A 204 1.67 17.68 -11.28
C LYS A 204 2.43 16.36 -11.30
N LYS A 205 3.75 16.42 -11.26
CA LYS A 205 4.66 15.25 -11.22
C LYS A 205 4.77 14.66 -9.81
N ILE A 206 3.60 14.38 -9.18
CA ILE A 206 3.50 13.73 -7.87
C ILE A 206 3.03 12.31 -8.10
N MET A 207 3.71 11.35 -7.50
CA MET A 207 3.42 9.94 -7.67
C MET A 207 2.25 9.51 -6.78
N LEU A 208 1.50 8.49 -7.22
CA LEU A 208 0.37 7.94 -6.50
C LEU A 208 0.61 6.49 -6.14
N VAL A 209 0.56 6.17 -4.85
CA VAL A 209 0.62 4.82 -4.31
C VAL A 209 -0.79 4.36 -3.95
N ALA A 210 -1.28 3.31 -4.58
CA ALA A 210 -2.55 2.69 -4.24
C ALA A 210 -2.36 1.71 -3.07
N ASP A 211 -2.92 2.04 -1.91
CA ASP A 211 -2.74 1.31 -0.66
C ASP A 211 -4.00 0.52 -0.28
N GLY A 212 -3.92 -0.79 -0.39
CA GLY A 212 -4.98 -1.73 -0.02
C GLY A 212 -5.88 -2.18 -1.17
N GLY A 213 -6.65 -3.24 -0.90
CA GLY A 213 -7.61 -3.82 -1.83
C GLY A 213 -7.03 -4.81 -2.84
N ILE A 214 -5.72 -4.97 -2.94
CA ILE A 214 -5.08 -5.92 -3.86
C ILE A 214 -5.24 -7.35 -3.34
N LYS A 215 -5.97 -8.18 -4.09
CA LYS A 215 -6.21 -9.60 -3.83
C LYS A 215 -5.56 -10.49 -4.90
N PHE A 216 -5.51 -10.01 -6.14
CA PHE A 216 -5.02 -10.73 -7.30
C PHE A 216 -4.04 -9.86 -8.11
N SER A 217 -3.26 -10.48 -8.99
CA SER A 217 -2.36 -9.76 -9.90
C SER A 217 -3.12 -8.78 -10.83
N GLY A 218 -4.31 -9.14 -11.25
CA GLY A 218 -5.18 -8.26 -12.06
C GLY A 218 -5.56 -6.95 -11.37
N ASP A 219 -5.64 -6.94 -10.02
CA ASP A 219 -5.93 -5.71 -9.27
C ASP A 219 -4.78 -4.71 -9.37
N ILE A 220 -3.52 -5.19 -9.45
CA ILE A 220 -2.36 -4.33 -9.71
C ILE A 220 -2.52 -3.63 -11.06
N SER A 221 -2.91 -4.37 -12.10
CA SER A 221 -3.13 -3.83 -13.44
C SER A 221 -4.24 -2.77 -13.43
N LYS A 222 -5.35 -3.06 -12.75
CA LYS A 222 -6.47 -2.12 -12.58
C LYS A 222 -6.05 -0.86 -11.82
N ALA A 223 -5.28 -0.99 -10.73
CA ALA A 223 -4.78 0.15 -9.96
C ALA A 223 -3.86 1.05 -10.78
N LEU A 224 -2.92 0.47 -11.53
CA LEU A 224 -1.99 1.21 -12.39
C LEU A 224 -2.72 1.88 -13.57
N ALA A 225 -3.67 1.17 -14.18
CA ALA A 225 -4.52 1.71 -15.25
C ALA A 225 -5.40 2.87 -14.76
N ALA A 226 -5.91 2.80 -13.53
CA ALA A 226 -6.70 3.88 -12.89
C ALA A 226 -5.86 5.11 -12.53
N GLY A 227 -4.53 5.02 -12.58
CA GLY A 227 -3.65 6.16 -12.34
C GLY A 227 -2.64 6.01 -11.22
N ALA A 228 -2.52 4.85 -10.57
CA ALA A 228 -1.45 4.61 -9.63
C ALA A 228 -0.08 4.48 -10.32
N ASP A 229 0.99 4.82 -9.60
CA ASP A 229 2.37 4.63 -10.02
C ASP A 229 2.99 3.38 -9.37
N ALA A 230 2.47 2.99 -8.21
CA ALA A 230 2.81 1.76 -7.51
C ALA A 230 1.63 1.31 -6.63
N VAL A 231 1.68 0.06 -6.17
CA VAL A 231 0.73 -0.50 -5.21
C VAL A 231 1.42 -0.81 -3.89
N MET A 232 0.73 -0.58 -2.77
CA MET A 232 1.18 -1.01 -1.44
C MET A 232 0.35 -2.22 -1.01
N ILE A 233 1.05 -3.28 -0.61
CA ILE A 233 0.44 -4.60 -0.34
C ILE A 233 0.71 -5.02 1.09
N GLY A 234 -0.35 -5.42 1.81
CA GLY A 234 -0.31 -5.97 3.17
C GLY A 234 -0.69 -7.44 3.21
N SER A 235 -1.96 -7.77 2.96
CA SER A 235 -2.55 -9.09 3.19
C SER A 235 -1.93 -10.23 2.37
N LEU A 236 -1.52 -9.96 1.12
CA LEU A 236 -0.84 -10.98 0.31
C LEU A 236 0.54 -11.33 0.87
N PHE A 237 1.21 -10.37 1.52
CA PHE A 237 2.54 -10.56 2.09
C PHE A 237 2.53 -11.01 3.55
N ALA A 238 1.43 -10.78 4.27
CA ALA A 238 1.21 -11.42 5.55
C ALA A 238 1.19 -12.94 5.39
N GLY A 239 1.79 -13.67 6.33
CA GLY A 239 1.89 -15.13 6.26
C GLY A 239 3.07 -15.65 5.44
N THR A 240 3.91 -14.80 4.86
CA THR A 240 5.16 -15.24 4.20
C THR A 240 6.28 -15.48 5.22
N ASN A 241 7.36 -16.14 4.79
CA ASN A 241 8.55 -16.34 5.63
C ASN A 241 9.06 -15.02 6.21
N GLU A 242 9.08 -13.99 5.39
CA GLU A 242 9.72 -12.71 5.65
C GLU A 242 8.86 -11.76 6.47
N SER A 243 7.54 -12.02 6.59
CA SER A 243 6.67 -11.24 7.47
C SER A 243 7.01 -11.52 8.95
N PRO A 244 6.83 -10.52 9.86
CA PRO A 244 7.06 -10.73 11.28
C PRO A 244 6.16 -11.81 11.90
N GLY A 245 6.60 -12.36 13.04
CA GLY A 245 5.86 -13.36 13.81
C GLY A 245 6.23 -14.80 13.49
N LYS A 246 5.92 -15.69 14.43
CA LYS A 246 6.20 -17.14 14.33
C LYS A 246 5.15 -17.85 13.49
N ILE A 247 5.52 -18.98 12.92
CA ILE A 247 4.59 -19.91 12.27
C ILE A 247 3.81 -20.64 13.38
N ILE A 248 2.49 -20.70 13.24
CA ILE A 248 1.56 -21.31 14.17
C ILE A 248 0.94 -22.53 13.48
N LYS A 249 1.06 -23.72 14.09
CA LYS A 249 0.38 -24.95 13.62
C LYS A 249 -0.99 -25.04 14.30
N LYS A 250 -2.07 -25.17 13.53
CA LYS A 250 -3.44 -25.35 14.02
C LYS A 250 -4.18 -26.29 13.07
N ASN A 251 -4.78 -27.37 13.60
CA ASN A 251 -5.54 -28.38 12.84
C ASN A 251 -4.77 -28.87 11.59
N GLY A 252 -3.50 -29.28 11.77
CA GLY A 252 -2.64 -29.77 10.70
C GLY A 252 -2.16 -28.72 9.68
N LYS A 253 -2.61 -27.48 9.77
CA LYS A 253 -2.26 -26.37 8.85
C LYS A 253 -1.38 -25.34 9.52
N TYR A 254 -0.61 -24.59 8.70
CA TYR A 254 0.31 -23.57 9.17
C TYR A 254 -0.24 -22.17 8.91
N PHE A 255 -0.07 -21.28 9.88
CA PHE A 255 -0.58 -19.90 9.88
C PHE A 255 0.46 -18.93 10.43
N LYS A 256 0.24 -17.63 10.18
CA LYS A 256 0.89 -16.51 10.87
C LYS A 256 -0.16 -15.50 11.33
N SER A 257 0.16 -14.73 12.36
CA SER A 257 -0.69 -13.62 12.80
C SER A 257 -0.72 -12.52 11.75
N PHE A 258 -1.90 -11.95 11.55
CA PHE A 258 -2.11 -10.76 10.72
C PHE A 258 -3.11 -9.85 11.40
N ARG A 259 -2.77 -8.55 11.50
CA ARG A 259 -3.66 -7.58 12.14
C ARG A 259 -3.64 -6.22 11.46
N GLY A 260 -4.81 -5.57 11.49
CA GLY A 260 -4.96 -4.17 11.09
C GLY A 260 -4.29 -3.24 12.09
N MET A 261 -3.76 -2.12 11.59
CA MET A 261 -3.16 -1.09 12.46
C MET A 261 -4.19 -0.43 13.39
N GLY A 262 -5.51 -0.56 13.08
CA GLY A 262 -6.63 -0.14 13.92
C GLY A 262 -7.20 -1.24 14.82
N SER A 263 -6.57 -2.41 14.91
CA SER A 263 -6.97 -3.43 15.89
C SER A 263 -6.57 -3.03 17.30
N VAL A 264 -7.27 -3.56 18.30
CA VAL A 264 -6.96 -3.29 19.72
C VAL A 264 -5.50 -3.61 20.04
N GLY A 265 -5.00 -4.76 19.58
CA GLY A 265 -3.61 -5.16 19.82
C GLY A 265 -2.58 -4.26 19.14
N ALA A 266 -2.87 -3.73 17.95
CA ALA A 266 -1.99 -2.78 17.29
C ALA A 266 -2.03 -1.40 17.97
N MET A 267 -3.22 -0.91 18.33
CA MET A 267 -3.39 0.37 19.02
C MET A 267 -2.71 0.38 20.39
N ASN A 268 -2.80 -0.71 21.12
CA ASN A 268 -2.12 -0.85 22.42
C ASN A 268 -0.58 -0.79 22.29
N LYS A 269 -0.03 -1.24 21.15
CA LYS A 269 1.42 -1.17 20.85
C LYS A 269 1.89 0.18 20.33
N GLY A 270 0.98 1.11 19.95
CA GLY A 270 1.38 2.46 19.57
C GLY A 270 0.72 3.05 18.32
N SER A 271 -0.23 2.35 17.66
CA SER A 271 -0.89 2.88 16.47
C SER A 271 -2.19 3.65 16.75
N ALA A 272 -2.57 3.87 18.01
CA ALA A 272 -3.82 4.55 18.38
C ALA A 272 -3.92 5.96 17.79
N ASP A 273 -2.82 6.72 17.77
CA ASP A 273 -2.76 8.07 17.20
C ASP A 273 -2.98 8.11 15.67
N ARG A 274 -2.76 6.99 14.97
CA ARG A 274 -3.13 6.84 13.55
C ARG A 274 -4.63 7.04 13.33
N TYR A 275 -5.44 6.64 14.32
CA TYR A 275 -6.90 6.71 14.35
C TYR A 275 -7.41 7.84 15.25
N PHE A 276 -6.57 8.84 15.52
CA PHE A 276 -6.89 10.01 16.36
C PHE A 276 -7.26 9.67 17.80
N GLN A 277 -6.93 8.47 18.26
CA GLN A 277 -7.19 8.05 19.63
C GLN A 277 -5.93 8.21 20.50
N LYS A 278 -6.14 8.59 21.76
CA LYS A 278 -5.06 8.62 22.76
C LYS A 278 -4.77 7.19 23.24
N LYS A 279 -3.55 6.95 23.70
CA LYS A 279 -3.21 5.68 24.35
C LYS A 279 -4.11 5.49 25.58
N GLN A 280 -4.78 4.35 25.67
CA GLN A 280 -5.64 3.96 26.78
C GLN A 280 -4.87 3.04 27.75
N LYS A 281 -5.18 3.17 29.05
CA LYS A 281 -4.72 2.19 30.06
C LYS A 281 -5.52 0.90 29.97
N ASP A 282 -6.82 1.03 29.70
CA ASP A 282 -7.75 -0.08 29.50
C ASP A 282 -8.00 -0.29 27.99
N PRO A 283 -7.58 -1.42 27.42
CA PRO A 283 -7.76 -1.71 26.01
C PRO A 283 -9.22 -1.74 25.54
N SER A 284 -10.17 -1.99 26.42
CA SER A 284 -11.60 -2.02 26.09
C SER A 284 -12.16 -0.63 25.71
N LYS A 285 -11.45 0.45 26.07
CA LYS A 285 -11.80 1.83 25.74
C LYS A 285 -11.38 2.28 24.35
N TYR A 286 -10.67 1.44 23.59
CA TYR A 286 -10.42 1.73 22.18
C TYR A 286 -11.68 1.50 21.35
N VAL A 287 -11.86 2.32 20.31
CA VAL A 287 -12.80 2.07 19.22
C VAL A 287 -12.00 1.49 18.06
N PRO A 288 -12.00 0.15 17.87
CA PRO A 288 -11.15 -0.47 16.87
C PRO A 288 -11.71 -0.29 15.46
N GLU A 289 -10.86 0.17 14.56
CA GLU A 289 -11.15 0.26 13.12
C GLU A 289 -10.40 -0.79 12.31
N GLY A 290 -10.14 -1.94 12.90
CA GLY A 290 -9.50 -3.08 12.30
C GLY A 290 -9.56 -4.30 13.18
N VAL A 291 -9.43 -5.45 12.56
CA VAL A 291 -9.42 -6.77 13.23
C VAL A 291 -8.04 -7.40 13.19
N GLU A 292 -7.84 -8.42 14.01
CA GLU A 292 -6.68 -9.29 14.00
C GLU A 292 -7.08 -10.75 13.96
N GLY A 293 -6.24 -11.58 13.35
CA GLY A 293 -6.51 -13.00 13.18
C GLY A 293 -5.32 -13.74 12.58
N LEU A 294 -5.59 -14.90 12.02
CA LEU A 294 -4.60 -15.76 11.41
C LEU A 294 -4.77 -15.78 9.89
N VAL A 295 -3.66 -15.75 9.17
CA VAL A 295 -3.62 -16.00 7.71
C VAL A 295 -2.82 -17.27 7.44
N LYS A 296 -3.17 -17.99 6.39
CA LYS A 296 -2.43 -19.17 5.95
C LYS A 296 -0.97 -18.82 5.70
N TYR A 297 -0.07 -19.68 6.15
CA TYR A 297 1.34 -19.60 5.80
C TYR A 297 1.53 -19.85 4.31
N LYS A 298 2.36 -19.04 3.66
CA LYS A 298 2.48 -18.97 2.20
C LYS A 298 3.88 -19.28 1.66
N GLY A 299 4.84 -19.58 2.54
CA GLY A 299 6.23 -19.78 2.15
C GLY A 299 6.94 -18.46 1.76
N PRO A 300 7.96 -18.51 0.90
CA PRO A 300 8.78 -17.35 0.56
C PRO A 300 8.00 -16.34 -0.32
N ILE A 301 8.21 -15.04 -0.03
CA ILE A 301 7.54 -13.94 -0.74
C ILE A 301 7.89 -13.89 -2.22
N GLU A 302 9.07 -14.35 -2.59
CA GLU A 302 9.54 -14.35 -3.98
C GLU A 302 8.55 -15.04 -4.92
N LYS A 303 8.01 -16.20 -4.52
CA LYS A 303 6.99 -16.93 -5.30
C LYS A 303 5.73 -16.09 -5.53
N ILE A 304 5.29 -15.36 -4.50
CA ILE A 304 4.09 -14.50 -4.59
C ILE A 304 4.35 -13.33 -5.52
N VAL A 305 5.49 -12.64 -5.34
CA VAL A 305 5.85 -11.49 -6.18
C VAL A 305 6.04 -11.91 -7.64
N TYR A 306 6.64 -13.09 -7.89
CA TYR A 306 6.77 -13.63 -9.25
C TYR A 306 5.41 -13.76 -9.94
N GLN A 307 4.41 -14.36 -9.26
CA GLN A 307 3.06 -14.50 -9.80
C GLN A 307 2.36 -13.15 -10.00
N LEU A 308 2.50 -12.22 -9.06
CA LEU A 308 1.92 -10.89 -9.18
C LEU A 308 2.48 -10.11 -10.38
N ILE A 309 3.79 -10.19 -10.59
CA ILE A 309 4.47 -9.55 -11.72
C ILE A 309 4.15 -10.26 -13.03
N GLY A 310 4.07 -11.58 -13.04
CA GLY A 310 3.65 -12.36 -14.19
C GLY A 310 2.26 -11.95 -14.69
N GLY A 311 1.28 -11.86 -13.77
CA GLY A 311 -0.08 -11.41 -14.10
C GLY A 311 -0.15 -9.96 -14.57
N LEU A 312 0.64 -9.04 -13.99
CA LEU A 312 0.76 -7.67 -14.48
C LEU A 312 1.30 -7.63 -15.93
N LYS A 313 2.36 -8.36 -16.21
CA LYS A 313 2.95 -8.44 -17.56
C LYS A 313 1.97 -9.06 -18.56
N SER A 314 1.26 -10.11 -18.17
CA SER A 314 0.19 -10.71 -18.99
C SER A 314 -0.88 -9.70 -19.34
N SER A 315 -1.39 -8.96 -18.36
CA SER A 315 -2.37 -7.88 -18.57
C SER A 315 -1.85 -6.81 -19.55
N MET A 316 -0.57 -6.42 -19.41
CA MET A 316 0.05 -5.45 -20.31
C MET A 316 0.15 -5.97 -21.74
N GLY A 317 0.42 -7.28 -21.92
CA GLY A 317 0.36 -7.94 -23.21
C GLY A 317 -1.02 -7.85 -23.85
N TYR A 318 -2.09 -8.24 -23.14
CA TYR A 318 -3.47 -8.10 -23.64
C TYR A 318 -3.89 -6.67 -24.00
N LEU A 319 -3.24 -5.67 -23.42
CA LEU A 319 -3.57 -4.24 -23.62
C LEU A 319 -2.65 -3.56 -24.63
N GLY A 320 -1.67 -4.24 -25.21
CA GLY A 320 -0.64 -3.65 -26.07
C GLY A 320 0.15 -2.54 -25.36
N SER A 321 0.38 -2.69 -24.06
CA SER A 321 1.02 -1.67 -23.23
C SER A 321 2.46 -2.03 -22.94
N LYS A 322 3.42 -1.35 -23.59
CA LYS A 322 4.85 -1.60 -23.43
C LYS A 322 5.40 -1.20 -22.05
N ASN A 323 4.78 -0.23 -21.40
CA ASN A 323 5.21 0.32 -20.11
C ASN A 323 4.01 0.81 -19.27
N ILE A 324 4.25 1.18 -18.00
CA ILE A 324 3.19 1.65 -17.08
C ILE A 324 2.50 2.93 -17.58
N LYS A 325 3.18 3.80 -18.32
CA LYS A 325 2.56 4.99 -18.89
C LYS A 325 1.51 4.61 -19.97
N ASP A 326 1.84 3.63 -20.81
CA ASP A 326 0.91 3.10 -21.80
C ASP A 326 -0.27 2.41 -21.11
N LEU A 327 0.00 1.61 -20.08
CA LEU A 327 -1.01 0.95 -19.25
C LEU A 327 -1.99 1.95 -18.62
N ARG A 328 -1.56 3.18 -18.36
CA ARG A 328 -2.42 4.25 -17.83
C ARG A 328 -3.26 4.95 -18.91
N ASN A 329 -2.73 5.10 -20.10
CA ASN A 329 -3.33 5.92 -21.15
C ASN A 329 -4.21 5.13 -22.13
N LYS A 330 -3.93 3.86 -22.34
CA LYS A 330 -4.58 3.02 -23.37
C LYS A 330 -5.83 2.29 -22.89
N PRO A 331 -5.94 1.78 -21.66
CA PRO A 331 -7.01 0.86 -21.30
C PRO A 331 -8.36 1.56 -21.18
N LYS A 332 -9.41 0.77 -21.43
CA LYS A 332 -10.80 1.11 -21.09
C LYS A 332 -11.26 0.13 -20.01
N PHE A 333 -11.94 0.64 -19.02
CA PHE A 333 -12.64 -0.18 -18.05
C PHE A 333 -14.04 -0.49 -18.55
N VAL A 334 -14.48 -1.71 -18.31
CA VAL A 334 -15.89 -2.11 -18.40
C VAL A 334 -16.37 -2.41 -16.99
N LYS A 335 -17.53 -1.88 -16.62
CA LYS A 335 -18.20 -2.23 -15.37
C LYS A 335 -18.86 -3.60 -15.55
N ILE A 336 -18.71 -4.47 -14.59
CA ILE A 336 -19.33 -5.80 -14.58
C ILE A 336 -20.39 -5.90 -13.49
N THR A 337 -21.32 -6.81 -13.67
CA THR A 337 -22.32 -7.16 -12.67
C THR A 337 -21.71 -8.11 -11.62
N LYS A 338 -22.43 -8.37 -10.54
CA LYS A 338 -22.06 -9.39 -9.56
C LYS A 338 -21.95 -10.77 -10.21
N ALA A 339 -22.83 -11.09 -11.17
CA ALA A 339 -22.75 -12.33 -11.95
C ALA A 339 -21.44 -12.40 -12.77
N GLY A 340 -21.07 -11.32 -13.47
CA GLY A 340 -19.81 -11.27 -14.22
C GLY A 340 -18.56 -11.36 -13.33
N PHE A 341 -18.64 -10.90 -12.07
CA PHE A 341 -17.58 -11.15 -11.11
C PHE A 341 -17.48 -12.64 -10.74
N TYR A 342 -18.59 -13.32 -10.48
CA TYR A 342 -18.61 -14.76 -10.20
C TYR A 342 -18.16 -15.59 -11.40
N GLU A 343 -18.51 -15.19 -12.63
CA GLU A 343 -18.02 -15.82 -13.87
C GLU A 343 -16.48 -15.79 -13.96
N SER A 344 -15.84 -14.75 -13.38
CA SER A 344 -14.37 -14.64 -13.34
C SER A 344 -13.70 -15.63 -12.38
N MET A 345 -14.46 -16.29 -11.52
CA MET A 345 -13.95 -17.28 -10.58
C MET A 345 -13.90 -18.66 -11.22
N VAL A 346 -12.95 -19.49 -10.78
CA VAL A 346 -12.90 -20.88 -11.21
C VAL A 346 -14.19 -21.57 -10.77
N HIS A 347 -14.87 -22.19 -11.71
CA HIS A 347 -16.11 -22.95 -11.52
C HIS A 347 -16.03 -24.26 -12.32
N SER A 348 -16.95 -25.20 -12.09
CA SER A 348 -17.01 -26.51 -12.75
C SER A 348 -15.76 -27.39 -12.56
N ILE A 349 -15.03 -27.20 -11.46
CA ILE A 349 -13.88 -28.00 -11.04
C ILE A 349 -14.02 -28.25 -9.53
N ASP A 350 -14.10 -29.52 -9.11
CA ASP A 350 -14.29 -29.88 -7.70
C ASP A 350 -13.01 -29.69 -6.88
N GLU A 351 -11.83 -29.93 -7.49
CA GLU A 351 -10.54 -29.75 -6.83
C GLU A 351 -9.52 -29.07 -7.75
N VAL A 352 -8.97 -27.93 -7.30
CA VAL A 352 -7.92 -27.21 -8.01
C VAL A 352 -6.54 -27.76 -7.61
N LYS A 353 -5.88 -28.48 -8.50
CA LYS A 353 -4.45 -28.84 -8.33
C LYS A 353 -3.58 -27.59 -8.46
N LYS A 354 -2.76 -27.28 -7.44
CA LYS A 354 -1.85 -26.14 -7.39
C LYS A 354 -0.42 -26.59 -7.51
#